data_c19eae969bc57a8eb675821d7454c376
#
_entry.id   c19eae969bc57a8eb675821d7454c376
#
_cell.length_a   1.000
_cell.length_b   1.000
_cell.length_c   1.000
_cell.angle_alpha   90.00
_cell.angle_beta   90.00
_cell.angle_gamma   90.00
#
_symmetry.space_group_name_H-M   'P 1'
#
loop_
_entity.id
_entity.type
_entity.pdbx_description
1 polymer ?
#
loop_
_entity_poly.entity_id
_entity_poly.type
_entity_poly.pdbx_seq_one_letter_code
_entity_poly.pdbx_strand_id
1 'polypeptide(L)'
;MTQQQNLVFVFPGQGSQSIGMLDDLAQSYPEVKQTFERASEALQKDLWALVSDSALESELNQTHNTQPAMLAAGVAVWNVWTQHSSIRPAWLAGHSLGEYSALVCAGALDFEDAIKLVALRGTLMQEAVPQGVGAMAAILGLDDSVVIDVCAQAAGNEVVSAVNFNSQGQVVIAGHAAAVERAMAGAKEAGAKRAVLLPVSVPSHCALMQPAAEKLAQTLDSLTIHAPNATLIHNVDVQTHKAPEAIRFALKEQLYKPVRWVDTIKLMADSGVSRFVECGAGKVLIGLNKRIVKEAEHFSIYDAQTLNTLMEQLND
;
A
#
# COMPACT_ATOMS: atom_id res chain seq x y z
N MET A 1 18.02 -15.70 -14.65
CA MET A 1 16.75 -15.31 -13.98
C MET A 1 15.63 -15.45 -14.99
N THR A 2 14.56 -16.18 -14.64
CA THR A 2 13.43 -16.41 -15.54
C THR A 2 12.26 -15.54 -15.10
N GLN A 3 11.82 -14.62 -15.96
CA GLN A 3 10.66 -13.78 -15.68
C GLN A 3 9.38 -14.54 -16.03
N GLN A 4 8.48 -14.71 -15.06
CA GLN A 4 7.18 -15.37 -15.26
C GLN A 4 6.10 -14.33 -15.57
N GLN A 5 5.51 -14.41 -16.78
CA GLN A 5 4.53 -13.45 -17.28
C GLN A 5 3.19 -13.50 -16.54
N ASN A 6 2.85 -14.64 -15.97
CA ASN A 6 1.60 -14.86 -15.23
C ASN A 6 1.73 -14.62 -13.71
N LEU A 7 2.87 -14.11 -13.24
CA LEU A 7 3.16 -13.89 -11.83
C LEU A 7 3.24 -12.39 -11.52
N VAL A 8 2.55 -11.97 -10.46
CA VAL A 8 2.64 -10.63 -9.87
C VAL A 8 3.01 -10.70 -8.41
N PHE A 9 3.88 -9.80 -7.97
CA PHE A 9 4.08 -9.50 -6.56
C PHE A 9 3.36 -8.21 -6.20
N VAL A 10 2.55 -8.26 -5.13
CA VAL A 10 1.79 -7.12 -4.62
C VAL A 10 2.27 -6.75 -3.23
N PHE A 11 2.39 -5.45 -2.97
CA PHE A 11 2.96 -4.93 -1.72
C PHE A 11 1.86 -4.24 -0.89
N PRO A 12 1.67 -4.65 0.37
CA PRO A 12 0.67 -4.06 1.24
C PRO A 12 1.06 -2.64 1.68
N GLY A 13 0.04 -1.86 2.04
CA GLY A 13 0.20 -0.54 2.64
C GLY A 13 -0.03 -0.52 4.14
N GLN A 14 -0.27 0.69 4.66
CA GLN A 14 -0.64 0.92 6.06
C GLN A 14 -1.92 0.15 6.43
N GLY A 15 -1.93 -0.43 7.63
CA GLY A 15 -2.98 -1.31 8.14
C GLY A 15 -2.62 -2.80 8.09
N SER A 16 -1.47 -3.15 7.49
CA SER A 16 -0.93 -4.53 7.49
C SER A 16 0.19 -4.72 8.52
N GLN A 17 0.68 -3.63 9.14
CA GLN A 17 1.72 -3.70 10.17
C GLN A 17 1.22 -4.38 11.44
N SER A 18 2.11 -5.09 12.09
CA SER A 18 1.93 -5.63 13.45
C SER A 18 3.27 -5.76 14.15
N ILE A 19 3.27 -5.70 15.46
CA ILE A 19 4.45 -6.04 16.25
C ILE A 19 4.81 -7.51 16.00
N GLY A 20 6.10 -7.79 15.84
CA GLY A 20 6.62 -9.12 15.50
C GLY A 20 6.51 -9.48 14.01
N MET A 21 6.06 -8.54 13.16
CA MET A 21 6.02 -8.80 11.72
C MET A 21 7.42 -9.15 11.20
N LEU A 22 7.53 -10.25 10.45
CA LEU A 22 8.76 -10.81 9.90
C LEU A 22 9.75 -11.40 10.92
N ASP A 23 9.43 -11.51 12.22
CA ASP A 23 10.34 -12.10 13.23
C ASP A 23 10.74 -13.55 12.87
N ASP A 24 9.79 -14.36 12.43
CA ASP A 24 10.06 -15.74 11.98
C ASP A 24 11.00 -15.76 10.76
N LEU A 25 10.69 -14.93 9.76
CA LEU A 25 11.53 -14.84 8.56
C LEU A 25 12.95 -14.35 8.89
N ALA A 26 13.08 -13.41 9.81
CA ALA A 26 14.36 -12.84 10.25
C ALA A 26 15.25 -13.83 11.01
N GLN A 27 14.66 -14.87 11.62
CA GLN A 27 15.43 -15.95 12.27
C GLN A 27 16.14 -16.84 11.26
N SER A 28 15.52 -17.03 10.09
CA SER A 28 16.03 -17.93 9.04
C SER A 28 16.81 -17.19 7.95
N TYR A 29 16.51 -15.92 7.72
CA TYR A 29 17.02 -15.13 6.60
C TYR A 29 17.61 -13.79 7.08
N PRO A 30 18.96 -13.66 7.10
CA PRO A 30 19.62 -12.44 7.60
C PRO A 30 19.32 -11.20 6.77
N GLU A 31 18.89 -11.36 5.52
CA GLU A 31 18.51 -10.28 4.60
C GLU A 31 17.41 -9.39 5.19
N VAL A 32 16.55 -9.95 6.03
CA VAL A 32 15.48 -9.19 6.70
C VAL A 32 16.11 -8.13 7.61
N LYS A 33 16.96 -8.55 8.55
CA LYS A 33 17.63 -7.61 9.48
C LYS A 33 18.54 -6.64 8.76
N GLN A 34 19.32 -7.09 7.78
CA GLN A 34 20.18 -6.21 6.96
C GLN A 34 19.38 -5.12 6.25
N THR A 35 18.17 -5.44 5.74
CA THR A 35 17.30 -4.44 5.11
C THR A 35 16.80 -3.42 6.14
N PHE A 36 16.39 -3.87 7.33
CA PHE A 36 15.98 -2.96 8.40
C PHE A 36 17.13 -2.12 8.96
N GLU A 37 18.37 -2.66 9.03
CA GLU A 37 19.57 -1.92 9.40
C GLU A 37 19.82 -0.75 8.43
N ARG A 38 19.82 -1.01 7.12
CA ARG A 38 19.94 0.04 6.09
C ARG A 38 18.87 1.09 6.20
N ALA A 39 17.61 0.68 6.41
CA ALA A 39 16.49 1.60 6.60
C ALA A 39 16.66 2.45 7.87
N SER A 40 17.15 1.84 8.95
CA SER A 40 17.41 2.51 10.22
C SER A 40 18.54 3.54 10.09
N GLU A 41 19.61 3.20 9.39
CA GLU A 41 20.72 4.11 9.08
C GLU A 41 20.23 5.32 8.26
N ALA A 42 19.37 5.09 7.24
CA ALA A 42 18.82 6.14 6.41
C ALA A 42 18.00 7.18 7.18
N LEU A 43 17.29 6.76 8.23
CA LEU A 43 16.44 7.61 9.07
C LEU A 43 17.08 8.02 10.40
N GLN A 44 18.24 7.48 10.76
CA GLN A 44 18.84 7.61 12.08
C GLN A 44 17.86 7.20 13.20
N LYS A 45 17.09 6.13 12.95
CA LYS A 45 16.05 5.61 13.83
C LYS A 45 16.02 4.08 13.75
N ASP A 46 15.95 3.38 14.88
CA ASP A 46 15.88 1.92 14.91
C ASP A 46 14.48 1.43 14.46
N LEU A 47 14.38 1.08 13.18
CA LEU A 47 13.14 0.56 12.60
C LEU A 47 12.91 -0.91 12.95
N TRP A 48 13.98 -1.68 13.27
CA TRP A 48 13.80 -3.06 13.71
C TRP A 48 13.16 -3.11 15.10
N ALA A 49 13.67 -2.33 16.06
CA ALA A 49 13.04 -2.20 17.35
C ALA A 49 11.59 -1.75 17.24
N LEU A 50 11.30 -0.81 16.35
CA LEU A 50 9.94 -0.29 16.13
C LEU A 50 8.93 -1.38 15.73
N VAL A 51 9.36 -2.41 14.98
CA VAL A 51 8.47 -3.49 14.53
C VAL A 51 8.51 -4.73 15.40
N SER A 52 9.52 -4.89 16.28
CA SER A 52 9.70 -6.07 17.12
C SER A 52 9.36 -5.84 18.60
N ASP A 53 9.46 -4.60 19.12
CA ASP A 53 9.18 -4.29 20.52
C ASP A 53 7.70 -3.90 20.71
N SER A 54 6.98 -4.71 21.51
CA SER A 54 5.57 -4.47 21.84
C SER A 54 5.31 -3.16 22.57
N ALA A 55 6.31 -2.60 23.26
CA ALA A 55 6.21 -1.29 23.91
C ALA A 55 6.08 -0.14 22.90
N LEU A 56 6.50 -0.36 21.63
CA LEU A 56 6.49 0.64 20.57
C LEU A 56 5.28 0.53 19.61
N GLU A 57 4.27 -0.29 19.92
CA GLU A 57 3.10 -0.48 19.06
C GLU A 57 2.39 0.85 18.73
N SER A 58 2.23 1.73 19.71
CA SER A 58 1.63 3.05 19.51
C SER A 58 2.46 3.94 18.56
N GLU A 59 3.79 3.82 18.62
CA GLU A 59 4.69 4.55 17.72
C GLU A 59 4.67 3.96 16.32
N LEU A 60 4.66 2.63 16.19
CA LEU A 60 4.55 1.94 14.90
C LEU A 60 3.29 2.38 14.16
N ASN A 61 2.18 2.60 14.85
CA ASN A 61 0.90 2.98 14.27
C ASN A 61 0.80 4.47 13.88
N GLN A 62 1.82 5.28 14.17
CA GLN A 62 1.90 6.64 13.65
C GLN A 62 2.33 6.62 12.18
N THR A 63 1.58 7.32 11.33
CA THR A 63 1.73 7.24 9.85
C THR A 63 3.17 7.46 9.38
N HIS A 64 3.91 8.41 9.95
CA HIS A 64 5.30 8.69 9.58
C HIS A 64 6.30 7.59 10.00
N ASN A 65 5.90 6.70 10.91
CA ASN A 65 6.64 5.51 11.32
C ASN A 65 6.17 4.26 10.57
N THR A 66 4.85 4.10 10.42
CA THR A 66 4.27 2.96 9.69
C THR A 66 4.80 2.89 8.27
N GLN A 67 4.89 4.02 7.57
CA GLN A 67 5.25 4.03 6.17
C GLN A 67 6.68 3.50 5.91
N PRO A 68 7.74 4.00 6.54
CA PRO A 68 9.07 3.44 6.34
C PRO A 68 9.20 1.99 6.87
N ALA A 69 8.52 1.63 7.94
CA ALA A 69 8.52 0.26 8.46
C ALA A 69 7.92 -0.73 7.45
N MET A 70 6.79 -0.36 6.82
CA MET A 70 6.13 -1.18 5.80
C MET A 70 6.91 -1.27 4.49
N LEU A 71 7.58 -0.18 4.08
CA LEU A 71 8.47 -0.22 2.92
C LEU A 71 9.65 -1.14 3.18
N ALA A 72 10.30 -1.00 4.35
CA ALA A 72 11.40 -1.88 4.75
C ALA A 72 10.97 -3.36 4.78
N ALA A 73 9.78 -3.65 5.32
CA ALA A 73 9.24 -5.00 5.37
C ALA A 73 9.00 -5.59 3.96
N GLY A 74 8.38 -4.83 3.06
CA GLY A 74 8.15 -5.27 1.67
C GLY A 74 9.46 -5.55 0.93
N VAL A 75 10.43 -4.64 1.04
CA VAL A 75 11.76 -4.79 0.40
C VAL A 75 12.56 -5.91 1.04
N ALA A 76 12.46 -6.12 2.37
CA ALA A 76 13.13 -7.23 3.05
C ALA A 76 12.66 -8.59 2.52
N VAL A 77 11.35 -8.80 2.42
CA VAL A 77 10.78 -10.03 1.84
C VAL A 77 11.18 -10.20 0.37
N TRP A 78 11.17 -9.12 -0.41
CA TRP A 78 11.68 -9.13 -1.79
C TRP A 78 13.15 -9.52 -1.88
N ASN A 79 14.01 -9.02 -0.99
CA ASN A 79 15.44 -9.38 -0.95
C ASN A 79 15.63 -10.87 -0.64
N VAL A 80 14.89 -11.41 0.35
CA VAL A 80 14.89 -12.85 0.64
C VAL A 80 14.47 -13.63 -0.61
N TRP A 81 13.34 -13.29 -1.23
CA TRP A 81 12.88 -13.94 -2.45
C TRP A 81 13.94 -13.93 -3.57
N THR A 82 14.52 -12.76 -3.83
CA THR A 82 15.48 -12.61 -4.93
C THR A 82 16.82 -13.28 -4.69
N GLN A 83 17.19 -13.50 -3.44
CA GLN A 83 18.42 -14.25 -3.08
C GLN A 83 18.23 -15.77 -3.19
N HIS A 84 17.04 -16.26 -2.85
CA HIS A 84 16.78 -17.70 -2.71
C HIS A 84 15.98 -18.31 -3.88
N SER A 85 15.45 -17.48 -4.80
CA SER A 85 14.76 -17.92 -6.01
C SER A 85 15.34 -17.28 -7.27
N SER A 86 15.38 -18.03 -8.37
CA SER A 86 15.74 -17.51 -9.70
C SER A 86 14.53 -16.92 -10.45
N ILE A 87 13.32 -17.14 -9.94
CA ILE A 87 12.08 -16.69 -10.55
C ILE A 87 11.86 -15.20 -10.24
N ARG A 88 11.44 -14.45 -11.26
CA ARG A 88 11.08 -13.03 -11.14
C ARG A 88 9.65 -12.82 -11.64
N PRO A 89 8.81 -12.08 -10.92
CA PRO A 89 7.51 -11.68 -11.43
C PRO A 89 7.68 -10.70 -12.61
N ALA A 90 6.79 -10.79 -13.59
CA ALA A 90 6.74 -9.81 -14.67
C ALA A 90 5.98 -8.54 -14.25
N TRP A 91 5.15 -8.66 -13.22
CA TRP A 91 4.27 -7.60 -12.75
C TRP A 91 4.53 -7.27 -11.29
N LEU A 92 4.47 -5.98 -10.97
CA LEU A 92 4.53 -5.46 -9.61
C LEU A 92 3.40 -4.46 -9.42
N ALA A 93 2.77 -4.47 -8.24
CA ALA A 93 1.83 -3.45 -7.83
C ALA A 93 1.88 -3.28 -6.31
N GLY A 94 1.43 -2.14 -5.81
CA GLY A 94 1.35 -1.92 -4.38
C GLY A 94 0.16 -1.07 -4.01
N HIS A 95 -0.42 -1.29 -2.85
CA HIS A 95 -1.56 -0.53 -2.36
C HIS A 95 -1.09 0.70 -1.58
N SER A 96 -1.40 1.91 -2.06
CA SER A 96 -0.98 3.17 -1.43
C SER A 96 0.53 3.21 -1.17
N LEU A 97 0.98 3.12 0.07
CA LEU A 97 2.40 3.02 0.42
C LEU A 97 3.11 1.87 -0.30
N GLY A 98 2.45 0.74 -0.47
CA GLY A 98 3.02 -0.41 -1.16
C GLY A 98 3.47 -0.13 -2.59
N GLU A 99 2.95 0.91 -3.26
CA GLU A 99 3.43 1.33 -4.58
C GLU A 99 4.89 1.80 -4.53
N TYR A 100 5.32 2.43 -3.44
CA TYR A 100 6.74 2.80 -3.23
C TYR A 100 7.61 1.56 -3.06
N SER A 101 7.14 0.55 -2.31
CA SER A 101 7.83 -0.74 -2.21
C SER A 101 7.96 -1.41 -3.58
N ALA A 102 6.90 -1.42 -4.38
CA ALA A 102 6.91 -1.95 -5.75
C ALA A 102 7.91 -1.20 -6.63
N LEU A 103 8.01 0.14 -6.54
CA LEU A 103 8.97 0.95 -7.29
C LEU A 103 10.43 0.66 -6.90
N VAL A 104 10.72 0.46 -5.60
CA VAL A 104 12.05 0.03 -5.15
C VAL A 104 12.38 -1.35 -5.70
N CYS A 105 11.48 -2.32 -5.58
CA CYS A 105 11.67 -3.69 -6.08
C CYS A 105 11.79 -3.75 -7.61
N ALA A 106 11.17 -2.79 -8.32
CA ALA A 106 11.32 -2.61 -9.77
C ALA A 106 12.61 -1.87 -10.17
N GLY A 107 13.45 -1.46 -9.22
CA GLY A 107 14.66 -0.68 -9.49
C GLY A 107 14.40 0.74 -9.98
N ALA A 108 13.17 1.26 -9.79
CA ALA A 108 12.80 2.62 -10.19
C ALA A 108 13.18 3.67 -9.14
N LEU A 109 13.19 3.31 -7.86
CA LEU A 109 13.63 4.16 -6.75
C LEU A 109 14.77 3.46 -5.98
N ASP A 110 15.74 4.26 -5.55
CA ASP A 110 16.74 3.81 -4.57
C ASP A 110 16.06 3.54 -3.22
N PHE A 111 16.54 2.52 -2.51
CA PHE A 111 15.90 2.08 -1.26
C PHE A 111 16.00 3.12 -0.15
N GLU A 112 17.19 3.66 0.09
CA GLU A 112 17.44 4.64 1.16
C GLU A 112 16.71 5.97 0.88
N ASP A 113 16.65 6.37 -0.39
CA ASP A 113 15.89 7.56 -0.81
C ASP A 113 14.38 7.32 -0.65
N ALA A 114 13.88 6.13 -1.00
CA ALA A 114 12.48 5.77 -0.81
C ALA A 114 12.08 5.72 0.67
N ILE A 115 12.95 5.20 1.56
CA ILE A 115 12.74 5.19 3.02
C ILE A 115 12.57 6.63 3.54
N LYS A 116 13.45 7.56 3.15
CA LYS A 116 13.35 8.97 3.53
C LYS A 116 12.10 9.63 2.95
N LEU A 117 11.79 9.32 1.70
CA LEU A 117 10.62 9.86 0.99
C LEU A 117 9.31 9.46 1.67
N VAL A 118 9.14 8.18 2.03
CA VAL A 118 7.89 7.73 2.66
C VAL A 118 7.77 8.17 4.12
N ALA A 119 8.86 8.35 4.85
CA ALA A 119 8.85 8.99 6.16
C ALA A 119 8.38 10.45 6.06
N LEU A 120 8.91 11.20 5.09
CA LEU A 120 8.46 12.56 4.78
C LEU A 120 7.00 12.56 4.34
N ARG A 121 6.59 11.63 3.45
CA ARG A 121 5.20 11.47 3.02
C ARG A 121 4.26 11.33 4.23
N GLY A 122 4.60 10.45 5.16
CA GLY A 122 3.82 10.24 6.40
C GLY A 122 3.71 11.50 7.24
N THR A 123 4.81 12.24 7.40
CA THR A 123 4.85 13.51 8.13
C THR A 123 3.98 14.57 7.46
N LEU A 124 4.15 14.77 6.15
CA LEU A 124 3.36 15.75 5.40
C LEU A 124 1.86 15.44 5.42
N MET A 125 1.49 14.16 5.33
CA MET A 125 0.10 13.74 5.43
C MET A 125 -0.48 14.01 6.82
N GLN A 126 0.30 13.78 7.88
CA GLN A 126 -0.12 14.07 9.26
C GLN A 126 -0.27 15.56 9.52
N GLU A 127 0.58 16.39 8.91
CA GLU A 127 0.55 17.85 9.04
C GLU A 127 -0.52 18.54 8.16
N ALA A 128 -0.98 17.87 7.11
CA ALA A 128 -1.95 18.44 6.16
C ALA A 128 -3.31 18.72 6.79
N VAL A 129 -3.68 17.97 7.83
CA VAL A 129 -4.98 18.10 8.51
C VAL A 129 -4.75 18.02 10.02
N PRO A 130 -5.24 19.00 10.81
CA PRO A 130 -5.16 18.94 12.25
C PRO A 130 -5.75 17.67 12.82
N GLN A 131 -5.20 17.18 13.93
CA GLN A 131 -5.69 15.96 14.59
C GLN A 131 -7.17 16.09 14.95
N GLY A 132 -7.97 15.06 14.61
CA GLY A 132 -9.41 15.03 14.86
C GLY A 132 -10.28 15.74 13.83
N VAL A 133 -9.69 16.46 12.87
CA VAL A 133 -10.44 17.11 11.77
C VAL A 133 -10.72 16.13 10.63
N GLY A 134 -9.82 15.20 10.36
CA GLY A 134 -9.96 14.17 9.34
C GLY A 134 -10.39 12.82 9.90
N ALA A 135 -11.05 12.01 9.07
CA ALA A 135 -11.41 10.63 9.39
C ALA A 135 -11.44 9.76 8.13
N MET A 136 -11.37 8.46 8.34
CA MET A 136 -11.60 7.43 7.32
C MET A 136 -12.57 6.37 7.85
N ALA A 137 -13.40 5.81 6.96
CA ALA A 137 -14.32 4.73 7.33
C ALA A 137 -14.41 3.68 6.22
N ALA A 138 -14.54 2.42 6.59
CA ALA A 138 -14.79 1.32 5.66
C ALA A 138 -16.30 1.11 5.51
N ILE A 139 -16.78 1.13 4.26
CA ILE A 139 -18.16 0.83 3.88
C ILE A 139 -18.20 -0.56 3.25
N LEU A 140 -19.03 -1.45 3.79
CA LEU A 140 -19.13 -2.83 3.35
C LEU A 140 -20.54 -3.15 2.85
N GLY A 141 -20.62 -3.81 1.71
CA GLY A 141 -21.85 -4.38 1.18
C GLY A 141 -22.66 -3.47 0.27
N LEU A 142 -22.06 -2.37 -0.20
CA LEU A 142 -22.65 -1.49 -1.22
C LEU A 142 -21.81 -1.52 -2.49
N ASP A 143 -22.44 -1.23 -3.62
CA ASP A 143 -21.76 -0.98 -4.89
C ASP A 143 -21.00 0.35 -4.85
N ASP A 144 -19.90 0.43 -5.56
CA ASP A 144 -18.98 1.58 -5.58
C ASP A 144 -19.72 2.89 -5.96
N SER A 145 -20.62 2.84 -6.95
CA SER A 145 -21.43 3.99 -7.38
C SER A 145 -22.32 4.53 -6.25
N VAL A 146 -22.93 3.64 -5.48
CA VAL A 146 -23.78 4.02 -4.33
C VAL A 146 -22.94 4.70 -3.25
N VAL A 147 -21.72 4.20 -2.97
CA VAL A 147 -20.81 4.83 -2.00
C VAL A 147 -20.37 6.22 -2.49
N ILE A 148 -20.10 6.39 -3.78
CA ILE A 148 -19.76 7.68 -4.39
C ILE A 148 -20.91 8.67 -4.23
N ASP A 149 -22.15 8.27 -4.54
CA ASP A 149 -23.34 9.11 -4.41
C ASP A 149 -23.61 9.52 -2.96
N VAL A 150 -23.45 8.58 -2.01
CA VAL A 150 -23.57 8.85 -0.58
C VAL A 150 -22.54 9.88 -0.12
N CYS A 151 -21.29 9.76 -0.56
CA CYS A 151 -20.24 10.75 -0.25
C CYS A 151 -20.60 12.12 -0.82
N ALA A 152 -21.08 12.19 -2.06
CA ALA A 152 -21.44 13.46 -2.70
C ALA A 152 -22.61 14.16 -1.95
N GLN A 153 -23.60 13.40 -1.49
CA GLN A 153 -24.71 13.91 -0.70
C GLN A 153 -24.30 14.37 0.71
N ALA A 154 -23.36 13.64 1.33
CA ALA A 154 -22.89 13.92 2.68
C ALA A 154 -21.88 15.09 2.76
N ALA A 155 -21.25 15.46 1.64
CA ALA A 155 -20.18 16.45 1.61
C ALA A 155 -20.63 17.83 2.10
N GLY A 156 -21.73 18.35 1.56
CA GLY A 156 -22.13 19.74 1.84
C GLY A 156 -21.02 20.72 1.45
N ASN A 157 -20.54 21.48 2.43
CA ASN A 157 -19.37 22.38 2.25
C ASN A 157 -18.06 21.77 2.68
N GLU A 158 -18.03 20.50 3.00
CA GLU A 158 -16.86 19.75 3.47
C GLU A 158 -16.41 18.72 2.42
N VAL A 159 -15.25 18.10 2.67
CA VAL A 159 -14.74 17.03 1.82
C VAL A 159 -15.11 15.68 2.44
N VAL A 160 -15.72 14.80 1.66
CA VAL A 160 -15.75 13.36 1.86
C VAL A 160 -15.83 12.67 0.51
N SER A 161 -15.02 11.62 0.31
CA SER A 161 -14.92 10.92 -0.97
C SER A 161 -14.68 9.43 -0.76
N ALA A 162 -15.07 8.61 -1.74
CA ALA A 162 -14.62 7.25 -1.87
C ALA A 162 -13.15 7.25 -2.31
N VAL A 163 -12.27 6.64 -1.50
CA VAL A 163 -10.82 6.79 -1.66
C VAL A 163 -10.07 5.48 -1.88
N ASN A 164 -10.58 4.33 -1.43
CA ASN A 164 -9.96 3.04 -1.71
C ASN A 164 -11.04 2.07 -2.19
N PHE A 165 -10.97 1.70 -3.45
CA PHE A 165 -11.81 0.65 -4.04
C PHE A 165 -11.11 -0.69 -3.86
N ASN A 166 -11.29 -1.30 -2.68
CA ASN A 166 -10.46 -2.41 -2.21
C ASN A 166 -10.89 -3.78 -2.72
N SER A 167 -12.19 -4.03 -2.81
CA SER A 167 -12.80 -5.21 -3.44
C SER A 167 -14.27 -4.93 -3.71
N GLN A 168 -14.92 -5.79 -4.48
CA GLN A 168 -16.36 -5.65 -4.70
C GLN A 168 -17.12 -5.56 -3.36
N GLY A 169 -17.86 -4.46 -3.17
CA GLY A 169 -18.59 -4.19 -1.94
C GLY A 169 -17.73 -3.82 -0.72
N GLN A 170 -16.48 -3.40 -0.93
CA GLN A 170 -15.61 -2.88 0.13
C GLN A 170 -14.88 -1.63 -0.36
N VAL A 171 -15.38 -0.47 0.07
CA VAL A 171 -14.84 0.85 -0.25
C VAL A 171 -14.48 1.58 1.05
N VAL A 172 -13.34 2.27 1.05
CA VAL A 172 -12.99 3.20 2.13
C VAL A 172 -13.36 4.61 1.68
N ILE A 173 -13.94 5.38 2.60
CA ILE A 173 -14.24 6.80 2.44
C ILE A 173 -13.33 7.62 3.35
N ALA A 174 -12.97 8.84 2.94
CA ALA A 174 -12.12 9.74 3.71
C ALA A 174 -12.53 11.20 3.50
N GLY A 175 -12.30 12.03 4.52
CA GLY A 175 -12.60 13.45 4.46
C GLY A 175 -12.62 14.09 5.85
N HIS A 176 -13.36 15.20 5.98
CA HIS A 176 -13.64 15.80 7.28
C HIS A 176 -14.45 14.85 8.15
N ALA A 177 -14.13 14.74 9.42
CA ALA A 177 -14.73 13.78 10.34
C ALA A 177 -16.27 13.85 10.36
N ALA A 178 -16.84 15.06 10.43
CA ALA A 178 -18.29 15.25 10.42
C ALA A 178 -18.94 14.80 9.09
N ALA A 179 -18.29 15.04 7.95
CA ALA A 179 -18.78 14.59 6.65
C ALA A 179 -18.66 13.07 6.50
N VAL A 180 -17.61 12.45 7.03
CA VAL A 180 -17.44 10.99 7.08
C VAL A 180 -18.54 10.36 7.94
N GLU A 181 -18.87 10.94 9.10
CA GLU A 181 -19.99 10.47 9.95
C GLU A 181 -21.34 10.53 9.23
N ARG A 182 -21.62 11.63 8.52
CA ARG A 182 -22.85 11.75 7.70
C ARG A 182 -22.86 10.70 6.57
N ALA A 183 -21.73 10.51 5.89
CA ALA A 183 -21.62 9.51 4.85
C ALA A 183 -21.80 8.08 5.39
N MET A 184 -21.27 7.77 6.58
CA MET A 184 -21.51 6.49 7.25
C MET A 184 -23.00 6.26 7.58
N ALA A 185 -23.70 7.30 8.01
CA ALA A 185 -25.15 7.23 8.25
C ALA A 185 -25.92 7.00 6.94
N GLY A 186 -25.67 7.81 5.90
CA GLY A 186 -26.27 7.64 4.57
C GLY A 186 -25.97 6.27 3.93
N ALA A 187 -24.76 5.75 4.12
CA ALA A 187 -24.42 4.40 3.66
C ALA A 187 -25.25 3.31 4.35
N LYS A 188 -25.52 3.44 5.66
CA LYS A 188 -26.40 2.51 6.38
C LYS A 188 -27.83 2.59 5.88
N GLU A 189 -28.35 3.79 5.64
CA GLU A 189 -29.67 4.01 5.06
C GLU A 189 -29.80 3.43 3.64
N ALA A 190 -28.71 3.50 2.85
CA ALA A 190 -28.60 2.89 1.53
C ALA A 190 -28.44 1.36 1.56
N GLY A 191 -28.37 0.73 2.74
CA GLY A 191 -28.29 -0.72 2.91
C GLY A 191 -26.89 -1.30 3.11
N ALA A 192 -25.90 -0.49 3.49
CA ALA A 192 -24.57 -1.00 3.84
C ALA A 192 -24.66 -2.03 4.97
N LYS A 193 -24.00 -3.17 4.79
CA LYS A 193 -23.90 -4.21 5.84
C LYS A 193 -23.13 -3.71 7.05
N ARG A 194 -22.10 -2.90 6.82
CA ARG A 194 -21.27 -2.25 7.85
C ARG A 194 -20.76 -0.90 7.35
N ALA A 195 -20.68 0.06 8.26
CA ALA A 195 -19.90 1.29 8.13
C ALA A 195 -19.08 1.44 9.40
N VAL A 196 -17.75 1.32 9.29
CA VAL A 196 -16.82 1.20 10.43
C VAL A 196 -15.77 2.29 10.34
N LEU A 197 -15.69 3.14 11.36
CA LEU A 197 -14.61 4.13 11.48
C LEU A 197 -13.26 3.41 11.62
N LEU A 198 -12.26 3.85 10.87
CA LEU A 198 -10.91 3.30 10.95
C LEU A 198 -10.10 4.03 12.04
N PRO A 199 -9.20 3.33 12.75
CA PRO A 199 -8.36 3.92 13.79
C PRO A 199 -7.19 4.72 13.19
N VAL A 200 -7.48 5.62 12.25
CA VAL A 200 -6.52 6.50 11.57
C VAL A 200 -7.09 7.92 11.55
N SER A 201 -6.22 8.89 11.78
CA SER A 201 -6.60 10.32 11.83
C SER A 201 -6.32 11.08 10.53
N VAL A 202 -5.54 10.48 9.63
CA VAL A 202 -5.16 11.10 8.35
C VAL A 202 -6.13 10.67 7.26
N PRO A 203 -6.90 11.62 6.67
CA PRO A 203 -7.86 11.32 5.62
C PRO A 203 -7.15 11.16 4.26
N SER A 204 -6.49 10.02 4.07
CA SER A 204 -5.67 9.72 2.89
C SER A 204 -6.50 9.68 1.61
N HIS A 205 -5.86 10.00 0.48
CA HIS A 205 -6.41 9.83 -0.87
C HIS A 205 -7.63 10.69 -1.21
N CYS A 206 -7.87 11.78 -0.46
CA CYS A 206 -8.90 12.77 -0.77
C CYS A 206 -8.29 14.18 -0.93
N ALA A 207 -9.10 15.14 -1.35
CA ALA A 207 -8.66 16.52 -1.64
C ALA A 207 -7.93 17.21 -0.48
N LEU A 208 -8.17 16.80 0.78
CA LEU A 208 -7.48 17.33 1.96
C LEU A 208 -5.97 17.03 1.96
N MET A 209 -5.52 16.05 1.17
CA MET A 209 -4.09 15.71 1.04
C MET A 209 -3.38 16.51 -0.06
N GLN A 210 -4.07 17.37 -0.82
CA GLN A 210 -3.44 18.13 -1.91
C GLN A 210 -2.27 19.00 -1.44
N PRO A 211 -2.34 19.71 -0.30
CA PRO A 211 -1.18 20.48 0.19
C PRO A 211 0.04 19.61 0.53
N ALA A 212 -0.18 18.40 1.06
CA ALA A 212 0.89 17.44 1.30
C ALA A 212 1.52 16.95 -0.01
N ALA A 213 0.68 16.69 -1.04
CA ALA A 213 1.14 16.27 -2.35
C ALA A 213 2.00 17.32 -3.06
N GLU A 214 1.66 18.60 -2.92
CA GLU A 214 2.44 19.70 -3.48
C GLU A 214 3.82 19.83 -2.83
N LYS A 215 3.90 19.65 -1.51
CA LYS A 215 5.19 19.62 -0.79
C LYS A 215 6.00 18.38 -1.14
N LEU A 216 5.38 17.21 -1.21
CA LEU A 216 6.06 15.95 -1.59
C LEU A 216 6.63 16.02 -3.00
N ALA A 217 5.92 16.70 -3.93
CA ALA A 217 6.38 16.88 -5.31
C ALA A 217 7.76 17.55 -5.38
N GLN A 218 8.04 18.53 -4.50
CA GLN A 218 9.35 19.20 -4.46
C GLN A 218 10.49 18.20 -4.14
N THR A 219 10.24 17.25 -3.25
CA THR A 219 11.21 16.18 -2.95
C THR A 219 11.30 15.19 -4.09
N LEU A 220 10.17 14.77 -4.68
CA LEU A 220 10.15 13.88 -5.84
C LEU A 220 10.94 14.43 -7.02
N ASP A 221 10.91 15.75 -7.25
CA ASP A 221 11.66 16.41 -8.33
C ASP A 221 13.18 16.33 -8.12
N SER A 222 13.65 16.23 -6.89
CA SER A 222 15.07 16.10 -6.56
C SER A 222 15.61 14.66 -6.61
N LEU A 223 14.72 13.66 -6.60
CA LEU A 223 15.12 12.25 -6.60
C LEU A 223 15.43 11.74 -8.01
N THR A 224 16.39 10.84 -8.08
CA THR A 224 16.65 10.07 -9.30
C THR A 224 15.61 8.95 -9.41
N ILE A 225 14.80 8.98 -10.45
CA ILE A 225 13.82 7.91 -10.77
C ILE A 225 14.26 7.26 -12.08
N HIS A 226 14.30 5.93 -12.09
CA HIS A 226 14.63 5.12 -13.25
C HIS A 226 13.38 4.46 -13.84
N ALA A 227 13.50 4.00 -15.08
CA ALA A 227 12.45 3.17 -15.68
C ALA A 227 12.36 1.84 -14.92
N PRO A 228 11.16 1.38 -14.49
CA PRO A 228 10.97 0.10 -13.84
C PRO A 228 11.45 -1.06 -14.72
N ASN A 229 12.08 -2.07 -14.13
CA ASN A 229 12.54 -3.30 -14.80
C ASN A 229 11.46 -4.39 -14.89
N ALA A 230 10.29 -4.15 -14.31
CA ALA A 230 9.08 -4.98 -14.38
C ALA A 230 7.88 -4.11 -14.73
N THR A 231 6.78 -4.72 -15.19
CA THR A 231 5.53 -4.01 -15.42
C THR A 231 4.92 -3.59 -14.08
N LEU A 232 4.91 -2.28 -13.79
CA LEU A 232 4.37 -1.72 -12.55
C LEU A 232 3.11 -0.93 -12.85
N ILE A 233 2.04 -1.21 -12.10
CA ILE A 233 0.75 -0.51 -12.21
C ILE A 233 0.64 0.54 -11.11
N HIS A 234 0.34 1.78 -11.51
CA HIS A 234 0.11 2.89 -10.58
C HIS A 234 -1.33 2.94 -10.09
N ASN A 235 -1.53 3.34 -8.81
CA ASN A 235 -2.84 3.29 -8.15
C ASN A 235 -3.85 4.28 -8.74
N VAL A 236 -3.38 5.45 -9.14
CA VAL A 236 -4.23 6.61 -9.47
C VAL A 236 -4.93 6.47 -10.81
N ASP A 237 -4.25 5.94 -11.81
CA ASP A 237 -4.71 5.89 -13.20
C ASP A 237 -4.80 4.47 -13.78
N VAL A 238 -4.28 3.48 -13.04
CA VAL A 238 -4.25 2.06 -13.46
C VAL A 238 -3.45 1.89 -14.75
N GLN A 239 -2.35 2.66 -14.87
CA GLN A 239 -1.47 2.64 -16.03
C GLN A 239 -0.04 2.23 -15.63
N THR A 240 0.75 1.90 -16.63
CA THR A 240 2.19 1.69 -16.50
C THR A 240 2.94 2.91 -16.99
N HIS A 241 3.90 3.40 -16.20
CA HIS A 241 4.76 4.51 -16.58
C HIS A 241 6.22 4.09 -16.55
N LYS A 242 6.98 4.48 -17.60
CA LYS A 242 8.43 4.28 -17.68
C LYS A 242 9.21 5.58 -17.58
N ALA A 243 8.59 6.69 -17.96
CA ALA A 243 9.22 8.00 -17.89
C ALA A 243 9.22 8.51 -16.44
N PRO A 244 10.36 9.00 -15.92
CA PRO A 244 10.47 9.52 -14.55
C PRO A 244 9.42 10.58 -14.21
N GLU A 245 9.12 11.48 -15.14
CA GLU A 245 8.15 12.56 -14.95
C GLU A 245 6.74 12.02 -14.74
N ALA A 246 6.36 10.99 -15.50
CA ALA A 246 5.05 10.35 -15.37
C ALA A 246 4.93 9.60 -14.03
N ILE A 247 6.01 8.96 -13.56
CA ILE A 247 6.06 8.31 -12.25
C ILE A 247 5.93 9.35 -11.13
N ARG A 248 6.67 10.46 -11.19
CA ARG A 248 6.54 11.56 -10.21
C ARG A 248 5.12 12.11 -10.16
N PHE A 249 4.52 12.31 -11.32
CA PHE A 249 3.14 12.80 -11.42
C PHE A 249 2.15 11.82 -10.79
N ALA A 250 2.26 10.52 -11.10
CA ALA A 250 1.42 9.49 -10.50
C ALA A 250 1.56 9.42 -8.97
N LEU A 251 2.79 9.48 -8.44
CA LEU A 251 3.05 9.49 -7.00
C LEU A 251 2.51 10.74 -6.30
N LYS A 252 2.63 11.92 -6.92
CA LYS A 252 2.01 13.16 -6.42
C LYS A 252 0.50 13.02 -6.33
N GLU A 253 -0.14 12.59 -7.42
CA GLU A 253 -1.59 12.45 -7.50
C GLU A 253 -2.14 11.40 -6.55
N GLN A 254 -1.38 10.33 -6.31
CA GLN A 254 -1.76 9.23 -5.41
C GLN A 254 -2.09 9.72 -4.00
N LEU A 255 -1.52 10.83 -3.49
CA LEU A 255 -1.80 11.29 -2.14
C LEU A 255 -3.25 11.74 -1.97
N TYR A 256 -3.85 12.34 -3.02
CA TYR A 256 -5.16 12.98 -2.95
C TYR A 256 -6.19 12.43 -3.93
N LYS A 257 -5.83 11.39 -4.69
CA LYS A 257 -6.74 10.66 -5.58
C LYS A 257 -6.92 9.21 -5.13
N PRO A 258 -8.02 8.57 -5.51
CA PRO A 258 -8.35 7.22 -5.08
C PRO A 258 -7.33 6.16 -5.47
N VAL A 259 -7.17 5.15 -4.60
CA VAL A 259 -6.51 3.89 -4.91
C VAL A 259 -7.51 2.98 -5.63
N ARG A 260 -7.29 2.70 -6.90
CA ARG A 260 -8.15 1.89 -7.76
C ARG A 260 -7.71 0.42 -7.75
N TRP A 261 -7.74 -0.19 -6.56
CA TRP A 261 -7.18 -1.54 -6.37
C TRP A 261 -7.93 -2.60 -7.16
N VAL A 262 -9.25 -2.55 -7.18
CA VAL A 262 -10.08 -3.48 -7.98
C VAL A 262 -9.70 -3.44 -9.45
N ASP A 263 -9.56 -2.24 -10.02
CA ASP A 263 -9.21 -2.06 -11.42
C ASP A 263 -7.77 -2.54 -11.71
N THR A 264 -6.84 -2.27 -10.77
CA THR A 264 -5.45 -2.74 -10.85
C THR A 264 -5.38 -4.27 -10.92
N ILE A 265 -6.08 -4.97 -10.03
CA ILE A 265 -6.08 -6.44 -10.00
C ILE A 265 -6.78 -7.03 -11.23
N LYS A 266 -7.89 -6.44 -11.67
CA LYS A 266 -8.59 -6.87 -12.89
C LYS A 266 -7.73 -6.69 -14.13
N LEU A 267 -7.08 -5.52 -14.30
CA LEU A 267 -6.19 -5.27 -15.45
C LEU A 267 -5.08 -6.33 -15.53
N MET A 268 -4.46 -6.70 -14.41
CA MET A 268 -3.42 -7.73 -14.39
C MET A 268 -4.00 -9.10 -14.77
N ALA A 269 -5.14 -9.48 -14.21
CA ALA A 269 -5.81 -10.74 -14.54
C ALA A 269 -6.20 -10.81 -16.03
N ASP A 270 -6.80 -9.75 -16.56
CA ASP A 270 -7.16 -9.63 -17.98
C ASP A 270 -5.93 -9.67 -18.89
N SER A 271 -4.75 -9.28 -18.37
CA SER A 271 -3.45 -9.38 -19.06
C SER A 271 -2.78 -10.75 -18.90
N GLY A 272 -3.44 -11.74 -18.31
CA GLY A 272 -2.96 -13.12 -18.19
C GLY A 272 -2.24 -13.43 -16.87
N VAL A 273 -2.23 -12.52 -15.89
CA VAL A 273 -1.73 -12.82 -14.54
C VAL A 273 -2.70 -13.76 -13.85
N SER A 274 -2.18 -14.92 -13.42
CA SER A 274 -2.96 -15.95 -12.72
C SER A 274 -2.42 -16.30 -11.34
N ARG A 275 -1.27 -15.75 -10.95
CA ARG A 275 -0.61 -15.99 -9.67
C ARG A 275 -0.30 -14.67 -8.98
N PHE A 276 -0.92 -14.44 -7.82
CA PHE A 276 -0.77 -13.23 -7.01
C PHE A 276 -0.05 -13.56 -5.72
N VAL A 277 1.07 -12.90 -5.45
CA VAL A 277 1.89 -13.08 -4.26
C VAL A 277 1.93 -11.79 -3.47
N GLU A 278 1.40 -11.75 -2.25
CA GLU A 278 1.60 -10.63 -1.33
C GLU A 278 2.98 -10.73 -0.69
N CYS A 279 3.78 -9.68 -0.86
CA CYS A 279 5.16 -9.59 -0.43
C CYS A 279 5.30 -8.56 0.68
N GLY A 280 5.48 -9.00 1.93
CA GLY A 280 5.61 -8.10 3.08
C GLY A 280 4.87 -8.58 4.32
N ALA A 281 4.41 -7.64 5.15
CA ALA A 281 3.72 -7.96 6.40
C ALA A 281 2.30 -8.49 6.15
N GLY A 282 2.02 -9.71 6.60
CA GLY A 282 0.67 -10.27 6.65
C GLY A 282 0.11 -10.78 5.31
N LYS A 283 -1.24 -10.73 5.18
CA LYS A 283 -1.99 -11.31 4.05
C LYS A 283 -3.28 -10.53 3.74
N VAL A 284 -3.24 -9.22 3.89
CA VAL A 284 -4.42 -8.35 3.73
C VAL A 284 -4.83 -8.26 2.27
N LEU A 285 -3.88 -8.01 1.36
CA LEU A 285 -4.16 -7.85 -0.06
C LEU A 285 -4.65 -9.15 -0.70
N ILE A 286 -4.09 -10.29 -0.30
CA ILE A 286 -4.57 -11.60 -0.79
C ILE A 286 -6.03 -11.84 -0.39
N GLY A 287 -6.44 -11.38 0.80
CA GLY A 287 -7.84 -11.42 1.20
C GLY A 287 -8.76 -10.56 0.33
N LEU A 288 -8.28 -9.46 -0.20
CA LEU A 288 -8.98 -8.60 -1.16
C LEU A 288 -8.97 -9.22 -2.56
N ASN A 289 -7.80 -9.66 -3.03
CA ASN A 289 -7.60 -10.18 -4.39
C ASN A 289 -8.44 -11.43 -4.65
N LYS A 290 -8.59 -12.33 -3.67
CA LYS A 290 -9.47 -13.51 -3.74
C LYS A 290 -10.95 -13.16 -4.01
N ARG A 291 -11.39 -11.97 -3.63
CA ARG A 291 -12.76 -11.48 -3.90
C ARG A 291 -12.88 -10.86 -5.29
N ILE A 292 -11.77 -10.35 -5.85
CA ILE A 292 -11.72 -9.70 -7.16
C ILE A 292 -11.54 -10.73 -8.27
N VAL A 293 -10.57 -11.66 -8.11
CA VAL A 293 -10.20 -12.68 -9.09
C VAL A 293 -10.16 -14.05 -8.41
N LYS A 294 -11.31 -14.70 -8.31
CA LYS A 294 -11.50 -15.96 -7.56
C LYS A 294 -10.74 -17.14 -8.13
N GLU A 295 -10.58 -17.16 -9.46
CA GLU A 295 -9.99 -18.29 -10.20
C GLU A 295 -8.44 -18.25 -10.21
N ALA A 296 -7.83 -17.15 -9.74
CA ALA A 296 -6.39 -17.02 -9.66
C ALA A 296 -5.83 -17.73 -8.41
N GLU A 297 -4.56 -18.10 -8.47
CA GLU A 297 -3.80 -18.60 -7.32
C GLU A 297 -3.31 -17.42 -6.47
N HIS A 298 -3.40 -17.55 -5.15
CA HIS A 298 -3.11 -16.47 -4.21
C HIS A 298 -2.21 -16.93 -3.09
N PHE A 299 -1.04 -16.33 -2.99
CA PHE A 299 0.01 -16.63 -2.02
C PHE A 299 0.39 -15.39 -1.22
N SER A 300 1.07 -15.60 -0.11
CA SER A 300 1.69 -14.53 0.67
C SER A 300 3.03 -14.99 1.21
N ILE A 301 4.00 -14.09 1.32
CA ILE A 301 5.30 -14.34 1.93
C ILE A 301 5.44 -13.40 3.13
N TYR A 302 5.35 -13.94 4.34
CA TYR A 302 5.52 -13.19 5.59
C TYR A 302 6.24 -13.99 6.69
N ASP A 303 6.49 -15.29 6.46
CA ASP A 303 7.27 -16.21 7.31
C ASP A 303 8.03 -17.22 6.46
N ALA A 304 8.90 -18.02 7.08
CA ALA A 304 9.73 -19.01 6.41
C ALA A 304 8.89 -20.14 5.77
N GLN A 305 7.79 -20.53 6.40
CA GLN A 305 6.91 -21.57 5.89
C GLN A 305 6.22 -21.15 4.59
N THR A 306 5.65 -19.95 4.55
CA THR A 306 4.97 -19.42 3.36
C THR A 306 5.93 -19.20 2.20
N LEU A 307 7.17 -18.76 2.49
CA LEU A 307 8.23 -18.65 1.48
C LEU A 307 8.56 -20.02 0.87
N ASN A 308 8.85 -21.02 1.69
CA ASN A 308 9.20 -22.38 1.23
C ASN A 308 8.07 -22.99 0.42
N THR A 309 6.82 -22.85 0.88
CA THR A 309 5.64 -23.34 0.16
C THR A 309 5.54 -22.71 -1.23
N LEU A 310 5.76 -21.39 -1.36
CA LEU A 310 5.72 -20.72 -2.65
C LEU A 310 6.87 -21.19 -3.56
N MET A 311 8.09 -21.36 -3.00
CA MET A 311 9.24 -21.85 -3.76
C MET A 311 8.99 -23.24 -4.37
N GLU A 312 8.41 -24.15 -3.58
CA GLU A 312 8.04 -25.48 -4.04
C GLU A 312 7.01 -25.43 -5.17
N GLN A 313 5.99 -24.59 -5.05
CA GLN A 313 4.90 -24.47 -6.03
C GLN A 313 5.30 -23.77 -7.34
N LEU A 314 6.27 -22.88 -7.31
CA LEU A 314 6.75 -22.18 -8.51
C LEU A 314 7.88 -22.93 -9.23
N ASN A 315 8.59 -23.83 -8.57
CA ASN A 315 9.70 -24.63 -9.16
C ASN A 315 9.23 -25.93 -9.82
N ASP A 316 7.95 -26.29 -9.71
CA ASP A 316 7.28 -27.37 -10.43
C ASP A 316 6.82 -26.88 -11.82
#